data_9d0e2a516f071c43a43baa92e6b655af
#
_entry.id   9d0e2a516f071c43a43baa92e6b655af
#
_cell.length_a   1.000
_cell.length_b   1.000
_cell.length_c   1.000
_cell.angle_alpha   90.00
_cell.angle_beta   90.00
_cell.angle_gamma   90.00
#
_symmetry.space_group_name_H-M   'P 1'
#
loop_
_entity.id
_entity.type
_entity.pdbx_description
1 polymer ?
#
loop_
_entity_poly.entity_id
_entity_poly.type
_entity_poly.pdbx_seq_one_letter_code
_entity_poly.pdbx_strand_id
1 'polypeptide(L)'
;MSKIIMGIKLKERVKTASKVQELLSKYGCDISTRLGLHITSPDACSPNGLIILEFIDDSDDTVDKFEKELVEIADVDIQKMIFN
;
A
#
# COMPACT_ATOMS: atom_id res chain seq x y z
N MET A 1 19.35 -11.72 -1.13
CA MET A 1 18.54 -10.65 -1.78
C MET A 1 17.06 -10.91 -1.51
N SER A 2 16.34 -9.91 -1.05
CA SER A 2 14.91 -10.06 -0.79
C SER A 2 14.09 -9.16 -1.71
N LYS A 3 12.92 -9.62 -2.08
CA LYS A 3 11.94 -8.85 -2.83
C LYS A 3 10.62 -8.93 -2.06
N ILE A 4 10.01 -7.79 -1.79
CA ILE A 4 8.75 -7.75 -1.05
C ILE A 4 7.67 -7.10 -1.90
N ILE A 5 6.54 -7.79 -1.99
CA ILE A 5 5.34 -7.28 -2.63
C ILE A 5 4.27 -7.16 -1.57
N MET A 6 3.68 -5.97 -1.44
CA MET A 6 2.70 -5.69 -0.40
C MET A 6 1.34 -5.40 -1.02
N GLY A 7 0.31 -6.07 -0.53
CA GLY A 7 -1.07 -5.75 -0.86
C GLY A 7 -1.69 -4.98 0.30
N ILE A 8 -2.33 -3.86 0.00
CA ILE A 8 -2.96 -3.01 0.99
C ILE A 8 -4.43 -2.85 0.63
N LYS A 9 -5.30 -3.30 1.50
CA LYS A 9 -6.73 -3.11 1.33
C LYS A 9 -7.19 -1.98 2.24
N LEU A 10 -7.62 -0.88 1.65
CA LEU A 10 -8.12 0.28 2.37
C LEU A 10 -9.59 0.08 2.69
N LYS A 11 -9.96 0.15 3.96
CA LYS A 11 -11.34 -0.04 4.40
C LYS A 11 -12.17 1.23 4.27
N GLU A 12 -11.55 2.40 4.41
CA GLU A 12 -12.22 3.69 4.27
C GLU A 12 -11.40 4.61 3.37
N ARG A 13 -11.38 4.29 2.07
CA ARG A 13 -10.53 4.98 1.10
C ARG A 13 -10.74 6.50 1.07
N VAL A 14 -11.99 6.94 1.18
CA VAL A 14 -12.31 8.36 1.05
C VAL A 14 -11.72 9.18 2.19
N LYS A 15 -11.76 8.63 3.42
CA LYS A 15 -11.27 9.34 4.61
C LYS A 15 -9.76 9.48 4.66
N THR A 16 -9.05 8.48 4.16
CA THR A 16 -7.60 8.38 4.38
C THR A 16 -6.77 8.51 3.11
N ALA A 17 -7.43 8.72 1.97
CA ALA A 17 -6.75 8.71 0.67
C ALA A 17 -5.58 9.70 0.60
N SER A 18 -5.76 10.94 1.07
CA SER A 18 -4.70 11.93 1.00
C SER A 18 -3.51 11.58 1.88
N LYS A 19 -3.76 11.06 3.08
CA LYS A 19 -2.68 10.64 3.98
C LYS A 19 -1.90 9.46 3.43
N VAL A 20 -2.61 8.50 2.84
CA VAL A 20 -1.98 7.35 2.19
C VAL A 20 -1.15 7.81 1.00
N GLN A 21 -1.65 8.73 0.19
CA GLN A 21 -0.89 9.27 -0.94
C GLN A 21 0.37 9.99 -0.50
N GLU A 22 0.29 10.76 0.58
CA GLU A 22 1.47 11.42 1.15
C GLU A 22 2.52 10.41 1.59
N LEU A 23 2.08 9.33 2.24
CA LEU A 23 2.98 8.28 2.69
C LEU A 23 3.62 7.56 1.51
N LEU A 24 2.85 7.25 0.48
CA LEU A 24 3.38 6.61 -0.74
C LEU A 24 4.41 7.51 -1.42
N SER A 25 4.19 8.82 -1.42
CA SER A 25 5.15 9.78 -1.99
C SER A 25 6.43 9.84 -1.17
N LYS A 26 6.30 9.78 0.16
CA LYS A 26 7.46 9.81 1.07
C LYS A 26 8.40 8.62 0.79
N TYR A 27 7.83 7.46 0.49
CA TYR A 27 8.60 6.25 0.22
C TYR A 27 8.75 5.97 -1.28
N GLY A 28 8.49 6.95 -2.12
CA GLY A 28 8.47 6.77 -3.58
C GLY A 28 9.77 6.25 -4.17
N CYS A 29 10.92 6.61 -3.57
CA CYS A 29 12.22 6.12 -4.06
C CYS A 29 12.44 4.64 -3.78
N ASP A 30 11.70 4.07 -2.84
CA ASP A 30 11.84 2.66 -2.44
C ASP A 30 10.76 1.78 -3.07
N ILE A 31 9.81 2.37 -3.77
CA ILE A 31 8.71 1.65 -4.43
C ILE A 31 8.98 1.61 -5.93
N SER A 32 9.20 0.40 -6.47
CA SER A 32 9.48 0.22 -7.90
C SER A 32 8.20 0.24 -8.73
N THR A 33 7.13 -0.32 -8.19
CA THR A 33 5.87 -0.45 -8.93
C THR A 33 4.71 -0.22 -7.98
N ARG A 34 3.73 0.51 -8.46
CA ARG A 34 2.52 0.80 -7.72
C ARG A 34 1.32 0.57 -8.62
N LEU A 35 0.37 -0.27 -8.16
CA LEU A 35 -0.84 -0.57 -8.90
C LEU A 35 -2.04 -0.37 -7.99
N GLY A 36 -2.93 0.54 -8.38
CA GLY A 36 -4.18 0.75 -7.68
C GLY A 36 -5.30 -0.02 -8.37
N LEU A 37 -6.08 -0.76 -7.59
CA LEU A 37 -7.21 -1.53 -8.08
C LEU A 37 -8.49 -1.01 -7.47
N HIS A 38 -9.52 -0.86 -8.29
CA HIS A 38 -10.85 -0.48 -7.84
C HIS A 38 -11.82 -1.62 -8.09
N ILE A 39 -12.65 -1.88 -7.10
CA ILE A 39 -13.82 -2.73 -7.33
C ILE A 39 -14.91 -1.78 -7.79
N THR A 40 -15.24 -1.85 -9.07
CA THR A 40 -16.32 -1.04 -9.62
C THR A 40 -17.59 -1.88 -9.73
N SER A 41 -18.69 -1.32 -9.27
CA SER A 41 -20.01 -1.88 -9.53
C SER A 41 -20.76 -0.92 -10.43
N PRO A 42 -21.81 -1.38 -11.12
CA PRO A 42 -22.62 -0.48 -11.95
C PRO A 42 -23.21 0.70 -11.17
N ASP A 43 -23.36 0.54 -9.86
CA ASP A 43 -24.10 1.50 -9.04
C ASP A 43 -23.24 2.51 -8.32
N ALA A 44 -21.99 2.19 -8.02
CA ALA A 44 -21.13 3.11 -7.30
C ALA A 44 -19.68 2.61 -7.23
N CYS A 45 -18.77 3.54 -7.00
CA CYS A 45 -17.40 3.19 -6.63
C CYS A 45 -17.40 2.69 -5.19
N SER A 46 -16.77 1.56 -4.94
CA SER A 46 -16.61 1.07 -3.58
C SER A 46 -15.74 2.03 -2.78
N PRO A 47 -16.06 2.29 -1.50
CA PRO A 47 -15.17 3.07 -0.65
C PRO A 47 -13.88 2.32 -0.33
N ASN A 48 -13.84 1.03 -0.60
CA ASN A 48 -12.65 0.20 -0.39
C ASN A 48 -11.76 0.24 -1.63
N GLY A 49 -10.47 0.22 -1.42
CA GLY A 49 -9.50 0.17 -2.51
C GLY A 49 -8.43 -0.85 -2.21
N LEU A 50 -7.84 -1.40 -3.25
CA LEU A 50 -6.70 -2.31 -3.13
C LEU A 50 -5.51 -1.70 -3.85
N ILE A 51 -4.37 -1.67 -3.17
CA ILE A 51 -3.12 -1.15 -3.73
C ILE A 51 -2.08 -2.26 -3.65
N ILE A 52 -1.39 -2.48 -4.76
CA ILE A 52 -0.28 -3.44 -4.82
C ILE A 52 1.01 -2.66 -4.99
N LEU A 53 1.98 -2.92 -4.13
CA LEU A 53 3.29 -2.26 -4.17
C LEU A 53 4.38 -3.30 -4.34
N GLU A 54 5.33 -2.98 -5.21
CA GLU A 54 6.58 -3.72 -5.30
C GLU A 54 7.67 -2.80 -4.77
N PHE A 55 8.39 -3.24 -3.74
CA PHE A 55 9.51 -2.47 -3.19
C PHE A 55 10.81 -2.86 -3.89
N ILE A 56 11.77 -1.95 -3.88
CA ILE A 56 13.11 -2.27 -4.42
C ILE A 56 13.74 -3.40 -3.59
N ASP A 57 14.69 -4.09 -4.20
CA ASP A 57 15.36 -5.23 -3.55
C ASP A 57 16.07 -4.79 -2.26
N ASP A 58 16.06 -5.68 -1.28
CA ASP A 58 16.78 -5.50 -0.02
C ASP A 58 16.36 -4.25 0.77
N SER A 59 15.08 -3.97 0.78
CA SER A 59 14.51 -2.82 1.49
C SER A 59 13.67 -3.24 2.70
N ASP A 60 14.01 -4.34 3.35
CA ASP A 60 13.23 -4.91 4.45
C ASP A 60 12.98 -3.91 5.57
N ASP A 61 14.01 -3.15 5.98
CA ASP A 61 13.86 -2.16 7.04
C ASP A 61 12.91 -1.03 6.63
N THR A 62 13.01 -0.61 5.38
CA THR A 62 12.13 0.44 4.84
C THR A 62 10.69 -0.03 4.79
N VAL A 63 10.47 -1.28 4.37
CA VAL A 63 9.13 -1.87 4.32
C VAL A 63 8.52 -1.93 5.71
N ASP A 64 9.29 -2.32 6.72
CA ASP A 64 8.81 -2.36 8.11
C ASP A 64 8.40 -0.97 8.59
N LYS A 65 9.18 0.05 8.29
CA LYS A 65 8.86 1.44 8.66
C LYS A 65 7.60 1.92 7.95
N PHE A 66 7.50 1.62 6.66
CA PHE A 66 6.33 1.99 5.87
C PHE A 66 5.06 1.37 6.45
N GLU A 67 5.12 0.08 6.77
CA GLU A 67 3.97 -0.62 7.33
C GLU A 67 3.53 -0.03 8.66
N LYS A 68 4.47 0.28 9.54
CA LYS A 68 4.18 0.88 10.84
C LYS A 68 3.50 2.24 10.68
N GLU A 69 4.00 3.07 9.80
CA GLU A 69 3.40 4.39 9.55
C GLU A 69 2.01 4.25 8.93
N LEU A 70 1.84 3.28 8.04
CA LEU A 70 0.56 3.09 7.36
C LEU A 70 -0.54 2.69 8.33
N VAL A 71 -0.27 1.75 9.24
CA VAL A 71 -1.31 1.30 10.18
C VAL A 71 -1.68 2.38 11.19
N GLU A 72 -0.83 3.37 11.40
CA GLU A 72 -1.13 4.50 12.27
C GLU A 72 -2.08 5.51 11.63
N ILE A 73 -2.06 5.63 10.30
CA ILE A 73 -2.82 6.66 9.61
C ILE A 73 -4.08 6.16 8.94
N ALA A 74 -4.24 4.84 8.79
CA ALA A 74 -5.35 4.28 8.03
C ALA A 74 -5.76 2.91 8.57
N ASP A 75 -7.04 2.61 8.46
CA ASP A 75 -7.57 1.29 8.78
C ASP A 75 -7.41 0.41 7.54
N VAL A 76 -6.44 -0.48 7.57
CA VAL A 76 -6.02 -1.27 6.42
C VAL A 76 -5.79 -2.72 6.78
N ASP A 77 -5.97 -3.59 5.78
CA ASP A 77 -5.48 -4.97 5.82
C ASP A 77 -4.24 -5.04 4.94
N ILE A 78 -3.17 -5.61 5.46
CA ILE A 78 -1.89 -5.71 4.76
C ILE A 78 -1.49 -7.17 4.63
N GLN A 79 -1.13 -7.56 3.43
CA GLN A 79 -0.57 -8.87 3.13
C GLN A 79 0.74 -8.66 2.38
N LYS A 80 1.73 -9.51 2.66
CA LYS A 80 3.04 -9.39 2.01
C LYS A 80 3.48 -10.72 1.43
N MET A 81 4.13 -10.66 0.27
CA MET A 81 4.86 -11.78 -0.30
C MET A 81 6.34 -11.45 -0.20
N ILE A 82 7.09 -12.29 0.46
CA ILE A 82 8.52 -12.09 0.69
C ILE A 82 9.29 -13.19 -0.02
N PHE A 83 10.13 -12.78 -0.97
CA PHE A 83 10.98 -13.67 -1.75
C PHE A 83 12.43 -13.45 -1.34
N ASN A 84 13.10 -14.51 -0.93
CA ASN A 84 14.52 -14.44 -0.53
C ASN A 84 15.46 -14.85 -1.64
#